data_7c9150022dc7f048bdbf2de9f2a4eb6e
#
_entry.id   7c9150022dc7f048bdbf2de9f2a4eb6e
#
_cell.length_a   1.000
_cell.length_b   1.000
_cell.length_c   1.000
_cell.angle_alpha   90.00
_cell.angle_beta   90.00
_cell.angle_gamma   90.00
#
_symmetry.space_group_name_H-M   'P 1'
#
loop_
_entity.id
_entity.type
_entity.pdbx_description
1 polymer ?
#
loop_
_entity_poly.entity_id
_entity_poly.type
_entity_poly.pdbx_seq_one_letter_code
_entity_poly.pdbx_strand_id
1 'polypeptide(L)'
;ENAAKAVRLKEKDNTPDYYKQADDEKILIPVKYPEYADNLLGMAIMMRNPKLNRGLVALNVVYDDVNAKRNQEEGHRLLEHIEQMASAADVPIQSQVRIAANIANGIKHAFKEFQASEIIMGLHFHKEVSNKFWGEFTQSLYNGLNRQIMIARIMQPLNTIRRIQVAVPSRAEFEPGFHRWMERLARMAKSMECRVVFHGRRESLNLINEFMQNRYRNVRAEYKEMEHWNKLPELASTIKEDHLFVVVTARKGTVSYKNALERLPDEINNYFSGKTIMIIFPDQFGEAIDTMTFAQPQHTEERSAYDIFKGLFKKKN
;
A
#
# COMPACT_ATOMS: atom_id res chain seq x y z
N GLU A 1 -41.06 14.45 20.39
CA GLU A 1 -39.61 14.78 20.54
C GLU A 1 -38.73 13.54 20.61
N ASN A 2 -39.10 12.49 21.33
CA ASN A 2 -38.35 11.26 21.44
C ASN A 2 -38.33 10.42 20.17
N ALA A 3 -39.39 10.43 19.36
CA ALA A 3 -39.46 9.73 18.08
C ALA A 3 -38.55 10.39 17.03
N ALA A 4 -38.47 11.71 17.00
CA ALA A 4 -37.57 12.44 16.10
C ALA A 4 -36.09 12.27 16.47
N LYS A 5 -35.79 12.12 17.78
CA LYS A 5 -34.43 11.79 18.24
C LYS A 5 -34.02 10.34 17.89
N ALA A 6 -34.96 9.39 17.99
CA ALA A 6 -34.72 8.00 17.61
C ALA A 6 -34.51 7.83 16.09
N VAL A 7 -35.25 8.59 15.26
CA VAL A 7 -35.06 8.61 13.81
C VAL A 7 -33.73 9.25 13.45
N ARG A 8 -33.32 10.35 14.08
CA ARG A 8 -32.00 10.98 13.87
C ARG A 8 -30.82 10.08 14.33
N LEU A 9 -31.03 9.28 15.38
CA LEU A 9 -30.01 8.30 15.83
C LEU A 9 -29.92 7.13 14.84
N LYS A 10 -31.06 6.67 14.25
CA LYS A 10 -31.04 5.64 13.21
C LYS A 10 -30.47 6.14 11.87
N GLU A 11 -30.68 7.40 11.50
CA GLU A 11 -30.06 8.00 10.32
C GLU A 11 -28.54 8.20 10.47
N LYS A 12 -28.04 8.33 11.71
CA LYS A 12 -26.59 8.37 11.97
C LYS A 12 -25.90 7.00 11.91
N ASP A 13 -26.66 5.94 12.10
CA ASP A 13 -26.11 4.55 12.09
C ASP A 13 -26.21 3.85 10.73
N ASN A 14 -26.82 4.47 9.73
CA ASN A 14 -26.95 3.95 8.37
C ASN A 14 -25.77 4.32 7.44
N THR A 15 -24.62 4.72 7.99
CA THR A 15 -23.37 4.68 7.22
C THR A 15 -23.06 3.21 6.95
N PRO A 16 -22.98 2.78 5.67
CA PRO A 16 -22.64 1.40 5.36
C PRO A 16 -21.38 0.98 6.13
N ASP A 17 -21.37 -0.24 6.68
CA ASP A 17 -20.28 -0.73 7.57
C ASP A 17 -18.88 -0.67 6.92
N TYR A 18 -18.80 -0.68 5.59
CA TYR A 18 -17.54 -0.48 4.86
C TYR A 18 -16.94 0.92 4.99
N TYR A 19 -17.68 1.90 5.52
CA TYR A 19 -17.17 3.23 5.87
C TYR A 19 -16.73 3.34 7.35
N LYS A 20 -17.04 2.35 8.17
CA LYS A 20 -16.45 2.29 9.52
C LYS A 20 -14.97 1.99 9.32
N GLN A 21 -14.13 2.96 9.70
CA GLN A 21 -12.69 2.74 9.72
C GLN A 21 -12.40 1.57 10.64
N ALA A 22 -11.74 0.55 10.12
CA ALA A 22 -11.23 -0.50 10.95
C ALA A 22 -10.31 0.12 12.02
N ASP A 23 -10.61 -0.11 13.28
CA ASP A 23 -9.81 0.33 14.44
C ASP A 23 -8.41 -0.31 14.47
N ASP A 24 -8.08 -1.11 13.45
CA ASP A 24 -6.84 -1.87 13.35
C ASP A 24 -5.69 -1.13 12.66
N GLU A 25 -5.88 0.14 12.26
CA GLU A 25 -4.86 0.89 11.51
C GLU A 25 -3.55 1.01 12.28
N LYS A 26 -2.53 0.32 11.82
CA LYS A 26 -1.15 0.43 12.27
C LYS A 26 -0.22 0.21 11.09
N ILE A 27 0.57 1.23 10.75
CA ILE A 27 1.45 1.21 9.58
C ILE A 27 2.85 0.75 10.00
N LEU A 28 3.32 -0.34 9.41
CA LEU A 28 4.69 -0.81 9.54
C LEU A 28 5.57 -0.19 8.45
N ILE A 29 6.69 0.37 8.85
CA ILE A 29 7.65 1.08 7.98
C ILE A 29 9.00 0.34 8.05
N PRO A 30 9.25 -0.65 7.19
CA PRO A 30 10.57 -1.24 7.04
C PRO A 30 11.54 -0.23 6.43
N VAL A 31 12.65 0.05 7.11
CA VAL A 31 13.65 1.02 6.68
C VAL A 31 15.04 0.43 6.78
N LYS A 32 15.84 0.58 5.73
CA LYS A 32 17.24 0.15 5.72
C LYS A 32 18.20 1.32 5.54
N TYR A 33 17.83 2.30 4.73
CA TYR A 33 18.72 3.40 4.33
C TYR A 33 18.22 4.72 4.87
N PRO A 34 19.10 5.52 5.51
CA PRO A 34 18.72 6.81 6.10
C PRO A 34 18.11 7.79 5.10
N GLU A 35 18.62 7.82 3.87
CA GLU A 35 18.16 8.72 2.79
C GLU A 35 16.69 8.54 2.39
N TYR A 36 16.09 7.39 2.67
CA TYR A 36 14.68 7.13 2.39
C TYR A 36 13.78 7.25 3.63
N ALA A 37 14.37 7.28 4.81
CA ALA A 37 13.64 7.22 6.07
C ALA A 37 12.67 8.39 6.23
N ASP A 38 13.12 9.60 5.96
CA ASP A 38 12.36 10.83 6.14
C ASP A 38 11.13 10.86 5.24
N ASN A 39 11.29 10.47 3.99
CA ASN A 39 10.18 10.43 3.03
C ASN A 39 9.17 9.34 3.36
N LEU A 40 9.62 8.15 3.75
CA LEU A 40 8.72 7.05 4.14
C LEU A 40 7.94 7.38 5.40
N LEU A 41 8.61 7.96 6.40
CA LEU A 41 7.94 8.42 7.61
C LEU A 41 6.94 9.54 7.30
N GLY A 42 7.32 10.52 6.51
CA GLY A 42 6.45 11.61 6.09
C GLY A 42 5.19 11.11 5.38
N MET A 43 5.33 10.16 4.45
CA MET A 43 4.18 9.51 3.79
C MET A 43 3.28 8.79 4.78
N ALA A 44 3.84 7.99 5.68
CA ALA A 44 3.07 7.27 6.69
C ALA A 44 2.29 8.23 7.61
N ILE A 45 2.92 9.32 8.03
CA ILE A 45 2.28 10.36 8.83
C ILE A 45 1.09 10.98 8.10
N MET A 46 1.25 11.31 6.81
CA MET A 46 0.18 11.91 6.01
C MET A 46 -0.98 10.94 5.71
N MET A 47 -0.69 9.65 5.61
CA MET A 47 -1.70 8.63 5.30
C MET A 47 -2.45 8.14 6.53
N ARG A 48 -1.86 8.20 7.74
CA ARG A 48 -2.48 7.71 8.96
C ARG A 48 -3.76 8.47 9.31
N ASN A 49 -4.64 7.83 10.07
CA ASN A 49 -5.76 8.50 10.69
C ASN A 49 -5.32 9.16 12.00
N PRO A 50 -5.30 10.50 12.08
CA PRO A 50 -4.87 11.19 13.29
C PRO A 50 -5.81 11.00 14.50
N LYS A 51 -7.03 10.51 14.26
CA LYS A 51 -8.00 10.21 15.31
C LYS A 51 -7.74 8.86 16.01
N LEU A 52 -6.98 7.97 15.34
CA LEU A 52 -6.61 6.68 15.91
C LEU A 52 -5.24 6.81 16.57
N ASN A 53 -5.19 6.59 17.87
CA ASN A 53 -3.94 6.68 18.64
C ASN A 53 -3.14 5.38 18.63
N ARG A 54 -3.05 4.72 17.46
CA ARG A 54 -2.32 3.44 17.32
C ARG A 54 -0.88 3.60 16.87
N GLY A 55 -0.53 4.74 16.31
CA GLY A 55 0.84 5.09 15.94
C GLY A 55 1.37 4.34 14.73
N LEU A 56 2.67 4.49 14.56
CA LEU A 56 3.46 3.88 13.51
C LEU A 56 4.46 2.88 14.11
N VAL A 57 4.97 1.97 13.29
CA VAL A 57 6.05 1.05 13.68
C VAL A 57 7.18 1.17 12.69
N ALA A 58 8.34 1.65 13.12
CA ALA A 58 9.57 1.65 12.32
C ALA A 58 10.35 0.37 12.57
N LEU A 59 10.76 -0.30 11.51
CA LEU A 59 11.43 -1.59 11.57
C LEU A 59 12.73 -1.55 10.76
N ASN A 60 13.84 -1.92 11.37
CA ASN A 60 15.06 -2.24 10.65
C ASN A 60 15.35 -3.72 10.77
N VAL A 61 15.45 -4.44 9.65
CA VAL A 61 15.78 -5.86 9.62
C VAL A 61 17.22 -6.04 9.16
N VAL A 62 18.02 -6.71 9.98
CA VAL A 62 19.43 -6.98 9.79
C VAL A 62 19.63 -8.46 9.50
N TYR A 63 20.48 -8.78 8.53
CA TYR A 63 20.86 -10.17 8.27
C TYR A 63 21.65 -10.75 9.46
N ASP A 64 21.36 -12.01 9.75
CA ASP A 64 22.14 -12.82 10.71
C ASP A 64 23.43 -13.32 10.05
N ASP A 65 24.43 -12.44 10.00
CA ASP A 65 25.74 -12.69 9.42
C ASP A 65 26.87 -12.11 10.29
N VAL A 66 28.09 -12.22 9.83
CA VAL A 66 29.27 -11.73 10.55
C VAL A 66 29.26 -10.24 10.85
N ASN A 67 28.48 -9.45 10.12
CA ASN A 67 28.32 -8.01 10.31
C ASN A 67 27.09 -7.64 11.14
N ALA A 68 26.33 -8.63 11.61
CA ALA A 68 25.04 -8.41 12.29
C ALA A 68 25.14 -7.39 13.42
N LYS A 69 26.17 -7.47 14.26
CA LYS A 69 26.36 -6.53 15.37
C LYS A 69 26.53 -5.08 14.90
N ARG A 70 27.40 -4.86 13.92
CA ARG A 70 27.63 -3.51 13.36
C ARG A 70 26.38 -2.98 12.70
N ASN A 71 25.72 -3.79 11.87
CA ASN A 71 24.50 -3.41 11.16
C ASN A 71 23.35 -3.14 12.15
N GLN A 72 23.30 -3.83 13.28
CA GLN A 72 22.35 -3.59 14.35
C GLN A 72 22.58 -2.24 15.03
N GLU A 73 23.82 -1.85 15.28
CA GLU A 73 24.17 -0.54 15.83
C GLU A 73 23.80 0.59 14.86
N GLU A 74 24.03 0.41 13.56
CA GLU A 74 23.61 1.34 12.50
C GLU A 74 22.07 1.41 12.43
N GLY A 75 21.38 0.29 12.55
CA GLY A 75 19.93 0.22 12.60
C GLY A 75 19.34 1.00 13.79
N HIS A 76 19.92 0.88 14.97
CA HIS A 76 19.49 1.63 16.14
C HIS A 76 19.62 3.15 15.93
N ARG A 77 20.74 3.62 15.39
CA ARG A 77 20.92 5.05 15.07
C ARG A 77 19.89 5.56 14.07
N LEU A 78 19.60 4.76 13.04
CA LEU A 78 18.56 5.09 12.07
C LEU A 78 17.18 5.22 12.72
N LEU A 79 16.82 4.27 13.59
CA LEU A 79 15.53 4.30 14.27
C LEU A 79 15.44 5.44 15.29
N GLU A 80 16.51 5.79 15.99
CA GLU A 80 16.56 6.96 16.86
C GLU A 80 16.26 8.26 16.08
N HIS A 81 16.81 8.40 14.88
CA HIS A 81 16.51 9.54 14.00
C HIS A 81 15.01 9.58 13.62
N ILE A 82 14.44 8.43 13.26
CA ILE A 82 13.01 8.32 12.92
C ILE A 82 12.12 8.66 14.12
N GLU A 83 12.48 8.19 15.31
CA GLU A 83 11.76 8.51 16.56
C GLU A 83 11.79 10.01 16.87
N GLN A 84 12.92 10.66 16.67
CA GLN A 84 13.07 12.12 16.84
C GLN A 84 12.17 12.88 15.86
N MET A 85 12.12 12.48 14.61
CA MET A 85 11.25 13.10 13.60
C MET A 85 9.76 12.89 13.91
N ALA A 86 9.37 11.69 14.32
CA ALA A 86 8.00 11.40 14.70
C ALA A 86 7.59 12.20 15.94
N SER A 87 8.47 12.31 16.93
CA SER A 87 8.26 13.13 18.12
C SER A 87 8.09 14.61 17.78
N ALA A 88 8.88 15.14 16.85
CA ALA A 88 8.76 16.52 16.39
C ALA A 88 7.42 16.78 15.66
N ALA A 89 6.81 15.75 15.10
CA ALA A 89 5.49 15.80 14.46
C ALA A 89 4.34 15.42 15.41
N ASP A 90 4.62 15.18 16.69
CA ASP A 90 3.65 14.69 17.70
C ASP A 90 2.93 13.40 17.26
N VAL A 91 3.68 12.48 16.69
CA VAL A 91 3.18 11.19 16.20
C VAL A 91 3.76 10.05 17.04
N PRO A 92 2.92 9.21 17.67
CA PRO A 92 3.40 8.07 18.42
C PRO A 92 4.00 7.03 17.46
N ILE A 93 5.19 6.56 17.78
CA ILE A 93 5.92 5.55 17.01
C ILE A 93 6.56 4.52 17.93
N GLN A 94 6.53 3.26 17.51
CA GLN A 94 7.35 2.18 18.09
C GLN A 94 8.48 1.88 17.11
N SER A 95 9.61 1.41 17.61
CA SER A 95 10.73 1.01 16.75
C SER A 95 11.33 -0.31 17.17
N GLN A 96 11.86 -1.07 16.22
CA GLN A 96 12.55 -2.32 16.47
C GLN A 96 13.65 -2.58 15.46
N VAL A 97 14.85 -2.94 15.93
CA VAL A 97 15.86 -3.62 15.12
C VAL A 97 15.67 -5.13 15.30
N ARG A 98 15.59 -5.86 14.20
CA ARG A 98 15.39 -7.31 14.19
C ARG A 98 16.48 -8.01 13.39
N ILE A 99 17.08 -9.03 13.96
CA ILE A 99 17.99 -9.93 13.24
C ILE A 99 17.17 -11.05 12.62
N ALA A 100 17.41 -11.36 11.36
CA ALA A 100 16.72 -12.42 10.64
C ALA A 100 17.62 -13.04 9.55
N ALA A 101 17.47 -14.32 9.33
CA ALA A 101 18.15 -15.03 8.25
C ALA A 101 17.60 -14.62 6.85
N ASN A 102 16.38 -14.09 6.81
CA ASN A 102 15.72 -13.60 5.60
C ASN A 102 14.94 -12.31 5.91
N ILE A 103 15.18 -11.27 5.15
CA ILE A 103 14.59 -9.93 5.38
C ILE A 103 13.06 -9.97 5.27
N ALA A 104 12.51 -10.61 4.22
CA ALA A 104 11.06 -10.69 4.03
C ALA A 104 10.37 -11.41 5.20
N ASN A 105 10.97 -12.49 5.70
CA ASN A 105 10.46 -13.19 6.87
C ASN A 105 10.56 -12.34 8.15
N GLY A 106 11.65 -11.61 8.32
CA GLY A 106 11.80 -10.66 9.43
C GLY A 106 10.68 -9.60 9.44
N ILE A 107 10.34 -9.06 8.26
CA ILE A 107 9.22 -8.11 8.10
C ILE A 107 7.88 -8.79 8.41
N LYS A 108 7.63 -9.99 7.87
CA LYS A 108 6.37 -10.72 8.12
C LYS A 108 6.16 -11.06 9.61
N HIS A 109 7.22 -11.46 10.30
CA HIS A 109 7.15 -11.72 11.73
C HIS A 109 6.85 -10.46 12.53
N ALA A 110 7.54 -9.36 12.25
CA ALA A 110 7.26 -8.07 12.89
C ALA A 110 5.83 -7.59 12.61
N PHE A 111 5.36 -7.74 11.36
CA PHE A 111 4.00 -7.38 10.97
C PHE A 111 2.95 -8.08 11.86
N LYS A 112 3.12 -9.36 12.10
CA LYS A 112 2.22 -10.15 12.97
C LYS A 112 2.36 -9.76 14.43
N GLU A 113 3.59 -9.61 14.92
CA GLU A 113 3.88 -9.28 16.32
C GLU A 113 3.31 -7.92 16.72
N PHE A 114 3.48 -6.92 15.87
CA PHE A 114 2.93 -5.58 16.10
C PHE A 114 1.45 -5.46 15.73
N GLN A 115 0.84 -6.50 15.17
CA GLN A 115 -0.53 -6.46 14.64
C GLN A 115 -0.73 -5.30 13.66
N ALA A 116 0.22 -5.12 12.76
CA ALA A 116 0.13 -4.10 11.73
C ALA A 116 -0.98 -4.41 10.72
N SER A 117 -1.55 -3.38 10.13
CA SER A 117 -2.60 -3.50 9.11
C SER A 117 -2.07 -3.29 7.70
N GLU A 118 -0.94 -2.62 7.57
CA GLU A 118 -0.36 -2.27 6.27
C GLU A 118 1.13 -1.97 6.38
N ILE A 119 1.81 -2.04 5.24
CA ILE A 119 3.24 -1.75 5.11
C ILE A 119 3.43 -0.61 4.12
N ILE A 120 4.35 0.32 4.45
CA ILE A 120 4.97 1.22 3.49
C ILE A 120 6.47 1.04 3.52
N MET A 121 7.07 0.83 2.35
CA MET A 121 8.51 0.61 2.23
C MET A 121 9.08 1.27 0.97
N GLY A 122 10.38 1.49 0.96
CA GLY A 122 11.09 2.07 -0.16
C GLY A 122 11.38 1.08 -1.28
N LEU A 123 11.28 1.55 -2.51
CA LEU A 123 11.76 0.85 -3.69
C LEU A 123 13.19 1.30 -3.98
N HIS A 124 14.16 0.43 -3.71
CA HIS A 124 15.57 0.74 -3.89
C HIS A 124 16.06 0.20 -5.22
N PHE A 125 16.46 1.11 -6.11
CA PHE A 125 17.06 0.74 -7.38
C PHE A 125 18.59 0.73 -7.29
N HIS A 126 19.16 -0.42 -7.00
CA HIS A 126 20.45 -0.78 -7.59
C HIS A 126 20.18 -1.54 -8.89
N LYS A 127 20.81 -1.15 -10.00
CA LYS A 127 20.57 -1.72 -11.34
C LYS A 127 20.60 -3.27 -11.40
N GLU A 128 21.34 -3.89 -10.50
CA GLU A 128 21.44 -5.35 -10.40
C GLU A 128 20.38 -6.00 -9.50
N VAL A 129 19.71 -5.21 -8.65
CA VAL A 129 18.72 -5.67 -7.65
C VAL A 129 17.29 -5.49 -8.15
N SER A 130 17.05 -4.65 -9.16
CA SER A 130 15.70 -4.29 -9.60
C SER A 130 14.89 -5.51 -10.07
N ASN A 131 15.48 -6.41 -10.85
CA ASN A 131 14.79 -7.62 -11.31
C ASN A 131 14.60 -8.65 -10.19
N LYS A 132 15.55 -8.75 -9.24
CA LYS A 132 15.43 -9.61 -8.07
C LYS A 132 14.45 -9.06 -7.04
N PHE A 133 14.37 -7.74 -6.88
CA PHE A 133 13.45 -7.10 -5.95
C PHE A 133 11.99 -7.34 -6.34
N TRP A 134 11.64 -7.21 -7.61
CA TRP A 134 10.30 -7.52 -8.11
C TRP A 134 10.00 -9.03 -8.13
N GLY A 135 11.02 -9.86 -8.31
CA GLY A 135 10.86 -11.31 -8.38
C GLY A 135 10.69 -11.94 -7.00
N GLU A 136 11.79 -12.14 -6.32
CA GLU A 136 11.84 -13.01 -5.12
C GLU A 136 11.38 -12.31 -3.84
N PHE A 137 11.88 -11.10 -3.58
CA PHE A 137 11.60 -10.41 -2.32
C PHE A 137 10.14 -9.97 -2.24
N THR A 138 9.66 -9.27 -3.27
CA THR A 138 8.28 -8.77 -3.29
C THR A 138 7.29 -9.93 -3.31
N GLN A 139 7.55 -10.99 -4.09
CA GLN A 139 6.73 -12.19 -4.07
C GLN A 139 6.73 -12.88 -2.71
N SER A 140 7.90 -13.01 -2.08
CA SER A 140 8.00 -13.57 -0.73
C SER A 140 7.23 -12.75 0.29
N LEU A 141 7.21 -11.44 0.14
CA LEU A 141 6.49 -10.55 1.05
C LEU A 141 4.98 -10.63 0.84
N TYR A 142 4.46 -10.40 -0.38
CA TYR A 142 3.02 -10.38 -0.60
C TYR A 142 2.37 -11.76 -0.64
N ASN A 143 3.09 -12.84 -0.96
CA ASN A 143 2.58 -14.21 -0.83
C ASN A 143 2.34 -14.64 0.62
N GLY A 144 3.00 -13.99 1.58
CA GLY A 144 2.82 -14.27 3.01
C GLY A 144 1.99 -13.25 3.78
N LEU A 145 1.60 -12.13 3.14
CA LEU A 145 0.84 -11.05 3.76
C LEU A 145 -0.29 -10.62 2.82
N ASN A 146 -1.53 -10.97 3.17
CA ASN A 146 -2.73 -10.58 2.42
C ASN A 146 -3.22 -9.18 2.78
N ARG A 147 -2.37 -8.35 3.36
CA ARG A 147 -2.68 -6.98 3.78
C ARG A 147 -2.11 -5.97 2.78
N GLN A 148 -2.49 -4.70 2.91
CA GLN A 148 -2.01 -3.64 2.03
C GLN A 148 -0.51 -3.47 2.10
N ILE A 149 0.16 -3.45 0.95
CA ILE A 149 1.58 -3.18 0.82
C ILE A 149 1.75 -2.01 -0.14
N MET A 150 2.45 -0.97 0.31
CA MET A 150 2.78 0.21 -0.46
C MET A 150 4.30 0.28 -0.64
N ILE A 151 4.75 0.38 -1.87
CA ILE A 151 6.16 0.44 -2.22
C ILE A 151 6.41 1.74 -2.96
N ALA A 152 7.26 2.62 -2.42
CA ALA A 152 7.46 3.96 -2.94
C ALA A 152 8.91 4.24 -3.33
N ARG A 153 9.09 4.91 -4.46
CA ARG A 153 10.33 5.56 -4.87
C ARG A 153 10.10 7.05 -4.93
N ILE A 154 10.79 7.79 -4.11
CA ILE A 154 10.62 9.24 -3.99
C ILE A 154 11.86 9.92 -4.51
N MET A 155 11.72 10.64 -5.61
CA MET A 155 12.80 11.33 -6.30
C MET A 155 12.86 12.82 -5.95
N GLN A 156 11.76 13.35 -5.37
CA GLN A 156 11.62 14.75 -5.00
C GLN A 156 11.14 14.88 -3.55
N PRO A 157 11.44 15.96 -2.84
CA PRO A 157 10.88 16.21 -1.52
C PRO A 157 9.34 16.20 -1.56
N LEU A 158 8.70 15.57 -0.56
CA LEU A 158 7.23 15.41 -0.51
C LEU A 158 6.48 16.74 -0.57
N ASN A 159 7.02 17.79 0.01
CA ASN A 159 6.44 19.14 0.01
C ASN A 159 6.43 19.81 -1.38
N THR A 160 7.13 19.26 -2.36
CA THR A 160 7.12 19.73 -3.75
C THR A 160 6.01 19.08 -4.59
N ILE A 161 5.40 18.02 -4.11
CA ILE A 161 4.33 17.30 -4.83
C ILE A 161 3.09 18.17 -4.91
N ARG A 162 2.62 18.40 -6.14
CA ARG A 162 1.44 19.24 -6.45
C ARG A 162 0.27 18.43 -6.97
N ARG A 163 0.52 17.20 -7.39
CA ARG A 163 -0.51 16.33 -7.95
C ARG A 163 -0.20 14.86 -7.67
N ILE A 164 -1.24 14.12 -7.33
CA ILE A 164 -1.20 12.67 -7.27
C ILE A 164 -1.96 12.14 -8.50
N GLN A 165 -1.31 11.30 -9.30
CA GLN A 165 -1.93 10.63 -10.43
C GLN A 165 -2.03 9.14 -10.14
N VAL A 166 -3.24 8.58 -10.20
CA VAL A 166 -3.53 7.21 -9.78
C VAL A 166 -4.02 6.39 -10.95
N ALA A 167 -3.29 5.34 -11.32
CA ALA A 167 -3.74 4.35 -12.28
C ALA A 167 -4.48 3.23 -11.55
N VAL A 168 -5.73 3.00 -11.90
CA VAL A 168 -6.64 2.06 -11.26
C VAL A 168 -6.95 0.91 -12.21
N PRO A 169 -6.70 -0.36 -11.84
CA PRO A 169 -7.02 -1.48 -12.70
C PRO A 169 -8.53 -1.69 -12.78
N SER A 170 -9.00 -2.31 -13.87
CA SER A 170 -10.41 -2.64 -14.01
C SER A 170 -10.84 -3.62 -12.91
N ARG A 171 -12.07 -3.48 -12.43
CA ARG A 171 -12.65 -4.29 -11.35
C ARG A 171 -12.00 -4.10 -9.99
N ALA A 172 -11.23 -3.03 -9.80
CA ALA A 172 -10.61 -2.69 -8.50
C ALA A 172 -11.66 -2.49 -7.40
N GLU A 173 -12.85 -2.05 -7.76
CA GLU A 173 -13.99 -1.84 -6.86
C GLU A 173 -14.48 -3.13 -6.18
N PHE A 174 -14.16 -4.28 -6.73
CA PHE A 174 -14.51 -5.59 -6.16
C PHE A 174 -13.42 -6.17 -5.26
N GLU A 175 -12.28 -5.48 -5.11
CA GLU A 175 -11.24 -5.88 -4.17
C GLU A 175 -11.59 -5.45 -2.74
N PRO A 176 -11.39 -6.31 -1.74
CA PRO A 176 -11.67 -5.96 -0.34
C PRO A 176 -10.98 -4.69 0.13
N GLY A 177 -9.76 -4.43 -0.35
CA GLY A 177 -8.95 -3.25 0.00
C GLY A 177 -9.26 -1.98 -0.76
N PHE A 178 -10.32 -1.94 -1.58
CA PHE A 178 -10.63 -0.79 -2.43
C PHE A 178 -10.74 0.53 -1.66
N HIS A 179 -11.50 0.55 -0.58
CA HIS A 179 -11.69 1.76 0.24
C HIS A 179 -10.43 2.12 1.04
N ARG A 180 -9.64 1.14 1.47
CA ARG A 180 -8.44 1.37 2.26
C ARG A 180 -7.39 2.20 1.51
N TRP A 181 -7.01 1.80 0.30
CA TRP A 181 -6.03 2.56 -0.46
C TRP A 181 -6.55 3.93 -0.90
N MET A 182 -7.83 4.04 -1.25
CA MET A 182 -8.44 5.35 -1.56
C MET A 182 -8.34 6.31 -0.37
N GLU A 183 -8.64 5.83 0.81
CA GLU A 183 -8.58 6.63 2.04
C GLU A 183 -7.17 7.11 2.34
N ARG A 184 -6.15 6.25 2.14
CA ARG A 184 -4.76 6.62 2.32
C ARG A 184 -4.33 7.73 1.36
N LEU A 185 -4.68 7.61 0.09
CA LEU A 185 -4.36 8.61 -0.93
C LEU A 185 -5.13 9.91 -0.70
N ALA A 186 -6.39 9.84 -0.32
CA ALA A 186 -7.21 11.03 -0.02
C ALA A 186 -6.66 11.82 1.19
N ARG A 187 -6.24 11.12 2.27
CA ARG A 187 -5.60 11.77 3.42
C ARG A 187 -4.27 12.42 3.04
N MET A 188 -3.45 11.73 2.25
CA MET A 188 -2.18 12.26 1.77
C MET A 188 -2.41 13.51 0.89
N ALA A 189 -3.35 13.45 -0.05
CA ALA A 189 -3.69 14.59 -0.89
C ALA A 189 -4.20 15.78 -0.08
N LYS A 190 -5.04 15.52 0.93
CA LYS A 190 -5.52 16.54 1.87
C LYS A 190 -4.38 17.18 2.65
N SER A 191 -3.45 16.37 3.16
CA SER A 191 -2.30 16.84 3.93
C SER A 191 -1.33 17.67 3.08
N MET A 192 -1.12 17.29 1.82
CA MET A 192 -0.26 18.00 0.88
C MET A 192 -0.98 19.14 0.14
N GLU A 193 -2.28 19.34 0.39
CA GLU A 193 -3.13 20.31 -0.33
C GLU A 193 -3.04 20.19 -1.85
N CYS A 194 -2.87 18.98 -2.35
CA CYS A 194 -2.67 18.71 -3.76
C CYS A 194 -3.91 18.10 -4.43
N ARG A 195 -3.90 18.09 -5.75
CA ARG A 195 -4.96 17.52 -6.58
C ARG A 195 -4.71 16.04 -6.81
N VAL A 196 -5.79 15.23 -6.89
CA VAL A 196 -5.71 13.82 -7.29
C VAL A 196 -6.39 13.63 -8.63
N VAL A 197 -5.75 12.88 -9.53
CA VAL A 197 -6.31 12.48 -10.83
C VAL A 197 -6.38 10.96 -10.87
N PHE A 198 -7.57 10.41 -11.00
CA PHE A 198 -7.78 8.97 -11.11
C PHE A 198 -7.97 8.59 -12.59
N HIS A 199 -7.18 7.60 -13.04
CA HIS A 199 -7.25 7.02 -14.37
C HIS A 199 -7.74 5.58 -14.27
N GLY A 200 -8.84 5.24 -14.93
CA GLY A 200 -9.41 3.90 -14.85
C GLY A 200 -10.67 3.77 -15.68
N ARG A 201 -11.37 2.66 -15.51
CA ARG A 201 -12.66 2.46 -16.16
C ARG A 201 -13.75 3.27 -15.50
N ARG A 202 -14.76 3.61 -16.27
CA ARG A 202 -15.90 4.44 -15.82
C ARG A 202 -16.57 3.88 -14.55
N GLU A 203 -16.76 2.58 -14.47
CA GLU A 203 -17.41 1.92 -13.34
C GLU A 203 -16.62 2.16 -12.03
N SER A 204 -15.32 1.90 -12.06
CA SER A 204 -14.44 2.15 -10.91
C SER A 204 -14.37 3.64 -10.57
N LEU A 205 -14.27 4.51 -11.58
CA LEU A 205 -14.18 5.97 -11.40
C LEU A 205 -15.45 6.55 -10.77
N ASN A 206 -16.63 6.03 -11.10
CA ASN A 206 -17.90 6.47 -10.50
C ASN A 206 -17.92 6.20 -8.99
N LEU A 207 -17.50 5.01 -8.57
CA LEU A 207 -17.43 4.66 -7.15
C LEU A 207 -16.35 5.45 -6.40
N ILE A 208 -15.21 5.71 -7.04
CA ILE A 208 -14.18 6.58 -6.47
C ILE A 208 -14.73 8.01 -6.30
N ASN A 209 -15.44 8.53 -7.30
CA ASN A 209 -16.06 9.86 -7.21
C ASN A 209 -17.08 9.93 -6.07
N GLU A 210 -17.93 8.92 -5.94
CA GLU A 210 -18.89 8.84 -4.83
C GLU A 210 -18.18 8.86 -3.47
N PHE A 211 -17.14 8.06 -3.30
CA PHE A 211 -16.33 8.03 -2.09
C PHE A 211 -15.70 9.40 -1.79
N MET A 212 -15.09 10.04 -2.79
CA MET A 212 -14.43 11.34 -2.63
C MET A 212 -15.44 12.43 -2.27
N GLN A 213 -16.61 12.47 -2.92
CA GLN A 213 -17.67 13.43 -2.64
C GLN A 213 -18.26 13.26 -1.24
N ASN A 214 -18.40 12.04 -0.77
CA ASN A 214 -18.98 11.76 0.54
C ASN A 214 -18.00 12.01 1.69
N ARG A 215 -16.72 11.71 1.53
CA ARG A 215 -15.75 11.73 2.63
C ARG A 215 -14.64 12.77 2.53
N TYR A 216 -14.26 13.16 1.32
CA TYR A 216 -13.11 14.04 1.04
C TYR A 216 -13.48 15.17 0.08
N ARG A 217 -14.63 15.76 0.28
CA ARG A 217 -15.20 16.85 -0.58
C ARG A 217 -14.24 18.02 -0.78
N ASN A 218 -13.35 18.27 0.17
CA ASN A 218 -12.38 19.37 0.09
C ASN A 218 -11.12 19.00 -0.72
N VAL A 219 -10.94 17.73 -1.10
CA VAL A 219 -9.84 17.29 -1.97
C VAL A 219 -10.28 17.46 -3.42
N ARG A 220 -9.47 18.17 -4.19
CA ARG A 220 -9.74 18.33 -5.64
C ARG A 220 -9.43 17.02 -6.35
N ALA A 221 -10.46 16.38 -6.89
CA ALA A 221 -10.33 15.13 -7.64
C ALA A 221 -10.78 15.30 -9.09
N GLU A 222 -10.04 14.70 -10.01
CA GLU A 222 -10.35 14.59 -11.43
C GLU A 222 -10.42 13.11 -11.83
N TYR A 223 -11.22 12.79 -12.83
CA TYR A 223 -11.46 11.44 -13.30
C TYR A 223 -11.26 11.37 -14.79
N LYS A 224 -10.33 10.49 -15.24
CA LYS A 224 -9.99 10.30 -16.64
C LYS A 224 -10.17 8.84 -17.03
N GLU A 225 -10.98 8.59 -18.03
CA GLU A 225 -11.21 7.22 -18.49
C GLU A 225 -9.95 6.64 -19.13
N MET A 226 -9.61 5.43 -18.70
CA MET A 226 -8.56 4.59 -19.27
C MET A 226 -9.14 3.18 -19.42
N GLU A 227 -9.62 2.85 -20.61
CA GLU A 227 -10.35 1.60 -20.88
C GLU A 227 -9.44 0.35 -20.77
N HIS A 228 -8.19 0.50 -21.16
CA HIS A 228 -7.25 -0.61 -21.22
C HIS A 228 -5.96 -0.30 -20.46
N TRP A 229 -5.52 -1.26 -19.65
CA TRP A 229 -4.26 -1.15 -18.91
C TRP A 229 -3.03 -0.97 -19.82
N ASN A 230 -3.10 -1.44 -21.05
CA ASN A 230 -2.04 -1.25 -22.05
C ASN A 230 -1.73 0.21 -22.36
N LYS A 231 -2.61 1.14 -21.98
CA LYS A 231 -2.41 2.59 -22.08
C LYS A 231 -1.60 3.19 -20.92
N LEU A 232 -1.21 2.36 -19.93
CA LEU A 232 -0.41 2.84 -18.80
C LEU A 232 0.86 3.60 -19.24
N PRO A 233 1.65 3.12 -20.22
CA PRO A 233 2.83 3.86 -20.69
C PRO A 233 2.52 5.25 -21.26
N GLU A 234 1.33 5.48 -21.80
CA GLU A 234 0.92 6.80 -22.34
C GLU A 234 0.84 7.86 -21.23
N LEU A 235 0.58 7.45 -19.98
CA LEU A 235 0.56 8.35 -18.83
C LEU A 235 1.95 8.93 -18.52
N ALA A 236 3.03 8.29 -18.95
CA ALA A 236 4.39 8.74 -18.65
C ALA A 236 4.65 10.18 -19.14
N SER A 237 4.07 10.57 -20.27
CA SER A 237 4.15 11.92 -20.80
C SER A 237 3.39 12.97 -19.98
N THR A 238 2.41 12.55 -19.20
CA THR A 238 1.59 13.42 -18.34
C THR A 238 2.12 13.54 -16.92
N ILE A 239 2.98 12.61 -16.49
CA ILE A 239 3.58 12.61 -15.15
C ILE A 239 4.79 13.53 -15.14
N LYS A 240 4.69 14.64 -14.40
CA LYS A 240 5.77 15.62 -14.23
C LYS A 240 6.60 15.32 -12.98
N GLU A 241 7.68 16.07 -12.79
CA GLU A 241 8.58 15.92 -11.64
C GLU A 241 7.88 16.21 -10.30
N ASP A 242 6.95 17.17 -10.28
CA ASP A 242 6.15 17.54 -9.11
C ASP A 242 4.89 16.68 -8.93
N HIS A 243 4.82 15.53 -9.61
CA HIS A 243 3.73 14.57 -9.46
C HIS A 243 4.20 13.32 -8.70
N LEU A 244 3.31 12.77 -7.87
CA LEU A 244 3.39 11.40 -7.39
C LEU A 244 2.53 10.52 -8.30
N PHE A 245 3.15 9.56 -8.96
CA PHE A 245 2.44 8.56 -9.75
C PHE A 245 2.16 7.32 -8.90
N VAL A 246 0.90 7.00 -8.72
CA VAL A 246 0.45 5.83 -7.96
C VAL A 246 -0.12 4.79 -8.91
N VAL A 247 0.36 3.57 -8.81
CA VAL A 247 -0.19 2.42 -9.53
C VAL A 247 -0.83 1.48 -8.52
N VAL A 248 -2.15 1.36 -8.60
CA VAL A 248 -2.86 0.30 -7.89
C VAL A 248 -2.74 -0.96 -8.71
N THR A 249 -2.14 -2.00 -8.15
CA THR A 249 -1.96 -3.30 -8.80
C THR A 249 -2.90 -4.35 -8.21
N ALA A 250 -2.74 -5.60 -8.58
CA ALA A 250 -3.52 -6.71 -8.06
C ALA A 250 -2.65 -7.94 -7.86
N ARG A 251 -3.02 -8.78 -6.92
CA ARG A 251 -2.37 -10.06 -6.68
C ARG A 251 -2.90 -11.12 -7.62
N LYS A 252 -2.04 -12.04 -8.03
CA LYS A 252 -2.45 -13.17 -8.86
C LYS A 252 -3.56 -13.96 -8.15
N GLY A 253 -4.63 -14.25 -8.89
CA GLY A 253 -5.80 -14.95 -8.36
C GLY A 253 -6.90 -14.03 -7.80
N THR A 254 -6.70 -12.72 -7.73
CA THR A 254 -7.74 -11.78 -7.31
C THR A 254 -8.59 -11.29 -8.50
N VAL A 255 -9.73 -10.66 -8.20
CA VAL A 255 -10.74 -10.30 -9.21
C VAL A 255 -10.28 -9.23 -10.20
N SER A 256 -9.41 -8.33 -9.77
CA SER A 256 -8.85 -7.26 -10.60
C SER A 256 -7.55 -7.64 -11.32
N TYR A 257 -7.02 -8.84 -11.04
CA TYR A 257 -5.78 -9.30 -11.65
C TYR A 257 -5.95 -9.54 -13.17
N LYS A 258 -4.96 -9.08 -13.93
CA LYS A 258 -4.80 -9.34 -15.36
C LYS A 258 -3.34 -9.59 -15.70
N ASN A 259 -3.08 -10.40 -16.70
CA ASN A 259 -1.72 -10.70 -17.18
C ASN A 259 -0.93 -9.43 -17.57
N ALA A 260 -1.63 -8.37 -17.99
CA ALA A 260 -1.00 -7.09 -18.29
C ALA A 260 -0.27 -6.49 -17.08
N LEU A 261 -0.69 -6.79 -15.84
CA LEU A 261 -0.03 -6.34 -14.62
C LEU A 261 1.35 -6.99 -14.40
N GLU A 262 1.63 -8.12 -15.03
CA GLU A 262 2.95 -8.78 -14.93
C GLU A 262 4.06 -7.95 -15.61
N ARG A 263 3.69 -7.07 -16.56
CA ARG A 263 4.63 -6.18 -17.24
C ARG A 263 4.94 -4.90 -16.45
N LEU A 264 4.27 -4.68 -15.34
CA LEU A 264 4.41 -3.45 -14.56
C LEU A 264 5.86 -3.13 -14.17
N PRO A 265 6.70 -4.09 -13.74
CA PRO A 265 8.10 -3.82 -13.45
C PRO A 265 8.88 -3.27 -14.64
N ASP A 266 8.68 -3.86 -15.81
CA ASP A 266 9.35 -3.43 -17.05
C ASP A 266 8.81 -2.07 -17.52
N GLU A 267 7.51 -1.86 -17.42
CA GLU A 267 6.87 -0.58 -17.77
C GLU A 267 7.36 0.55 -16.87
N ILE A 268 7.51 0.32 -15.58
CA ILE A 268 8.06 1.30 -14.64
C ILE A 268 9.50 1.64 -14.98
N ASN A 269 10.32 0.64 -15.26
CA ASN A 269 11.73 0.85 -15.61
C ASN A 269 11.89 1.58 -16.96
N ASN A 270 11.07 1.23 -17.94
CA ASN A 270 11.21 1.75 -19.30
C ASN A 270 10.58 3.14 -19.48
N TYR A 271 9.43 3.41 -18.86
CA TYR A 271 8.64 4.61 -19.11
C TYR A 271 8.58 5.59 -17.95
N PHE A 272 8.80 5.13 -16.71
CA PHE A 272 8.68 5.95 -15.51
C PHE A 272 10.01 6.08 -14.74
N SER A 273 11.13 5.83 -15.40
CA SER A 273 12.46 6.04 -14.83
C SER A 273 12.61 7.48 -14.35
N GLY A 274 13.14 7.68 -13.12
CA GLY A 274 13.32 9.01 -12.53
C GLY A 274 12.04 9.68 -12.03
N LYS A 275 10.87 9.06 -12.12
CA LYS A 275 9.61 9.58 -11.57
C LYS A 275 9.42 9.16 -10.12
N THR A 276 8.76 10.01 -9.34
CA THR A 276 8.28 9.65 -8.01
C THR A 276 7.05 8.75 -8.13
N ILE A 277 7.17 7.51 -7.67
CA ILE A 277 6.14 6.48 -7.85
C ILE A 277 5.81 5.78 -6.52
N MET A 278 4.56 5.34 -6.41
CA MET A 278 4.10 4.39 -5.39
C MET A 278 3.31 3.27 -6.06
N ILE A 279 3.59 2.03 -5.66
CA ILE A 279 2.83 0.86 -6.09
C ILE A 279 2.07 0.33 -4.90
N ILE A 280 0.78 0.10 -5.07
CA ILE A 280 -0.10 -0.38 -4.00
C ILE A 280 -0.61 -1.77 -4.37
N PHE A 281 -0.29 -2.75 -3.51
CA PHE A 281 -0.94 -4.05 -3.47
C PHE A 281 -2.11 -3.94 -2.49
N PRO A 282 -3.36 -3.97 -2.95
CA PRO A 282 -4.52 -3.77 -2.09
C PRO A 282 -4.63 -4.81 -0.99
N ASP A 283 -5.26 -4.42 0.11
CA ASP A 283 -5.65 -5.34 1.18
C ASP A 283 -6.62 -6.39 0.67
N GLN A 284 -6.37 -7.64 0.98
CA GLN A 284 -7.27 -8.77 0.69
C GLN A 284 -8.08 -9.20 1.93
N PHE A 285 -7.78 -8.60 3.08
CA PHE A 285 -8.57 -8.68 4.29
C PHE A 285 -9.53 -7.49 4.31
N GLY A 286 -10.60 -7.54 3.55
CA GLY A 286 -11.75 -6.72 3.84
C GLY A 286 -12.52 -7.41 4.95
N GLU A 287 -13.10 -6.66 5.88
CA GLU A 287 -14.30 -7.16 6.52
C GLU A 287 -15.21 -7.58 5.37
N ALA A 288 -15.51 -8.88 5.29
CA ALA A 288 -16.46 -9.38 4.33
C ALA A 288 -17.67 -8.47 4.46
N ILE A 289 -18.02 -7.77 3.40
CA ILE A 289 -19.30 -7.11 3.32
C ILE A 289 -20.29 -8.26 3.34
N ASP A 290 -20.80 -8.57 4.51
CA ASP A 290 -21.75 -9.68 4.77
C ASP A 290 -23.04 -9.52 3.98
N THR A 291 -23.13 -8.53 3.11
CA THR A 291 -24.29 -8.17 2.32
C THR A 291 -24.21 -8.54 0.84
N MET A 292 -23.08 -9.06 0.36
CA MET A 292 -22.98 -9.61 -1.00
C MET A 292 -22.55 -11.07 -0.98
N THR A 293 -23.38 -11.89 -0.38
CA THR A 293 -23.38 -13.33 -0.44
C THR A 293 -23.51 -13.85 -1.88
N PHE A 294 -22.46 -13.80 -2.69
CA PHE A 294 -22.41 -14.65 -3.89
C PHE A 294 -21.00 -15.08 -4.30
N ALA A 295 -20.02 -15.02 -3.42
CA ALA A 295 -18.82 -15.84 -3.47
C ALA A 295 -18.12 -15.70 -2.12
N GLN A 296 -18.39 -16.59 -1.20
CA GLN A 296 -17.36 -16.91 -0.21
C GLN A 296 -16.12 -17.26 -1.03
N PRO A 297 -14.97 -16.61 -0.81
CA PRO A 297 -13.72 -17.17 -1.27
C PRO A 297 -13.66 -18.54 -0.58
N GLN A 298 -13.84 -19.59 -1.36
CA GLN A 298 -13.46 -20.91 -0.89
C GLN A 298 -12.06 -20.74 -0.35
N HIS A 299 -11.85 -21.10 0.92
CA HIS A 299 -10.54 -21.39 1.45
C HIS A 299 -9.93 -22.44 0.52
N THR A 300 -9.32 -22.00 -0.55
CA THR A 300 -8.38 -22.80 -1.29
C THR A 300 -7.22 -22.91 -0.31
N GLU A 301 -7.16 -24.08 0.35
CA GLU A 301 -5.92 -24.53 0.99
C GLU A 301 -4.79 -24.14 0.05
N GLU A 302 -3.89 -23.28 0.53
CA GLU A 302 -2.71 -22.88 -0.21
C GLU A 302 -1.94 -24.14 -0.56
N ARG A 303 -2.17 -24.67 -1.74
CA ARG A 303 -1.23 -25.61 -2.33
C ARG A 303 0.02 -24.80 -2.60
N SER A 304 0.99 -24.97 -1.73
CA SER A 304 2.34 -24.42 -1.89
C SER A 304 2.79 -24.66 -3.33
N ALA A 305 3.47 -23.68 -3.93
CA ALA A 305 4.12 -23.86 -5.24
C ALA A 305 4.99 -25.15 -5.26
N TYR A 306 5.46 -25.58 -4.10
CA TYR A 306 6.14 -26.84 -3.89
C TYR A 306 5.26 -28.07 -4.15
N ASP A 307 3.97 -28.04 -3.83
CA ASP A 307 3.04 -29.15 -4.06
C ASP A 307 2.64 -29.24 -5.54
N ILE A 308 2.60 -28.11 -6.25
CA ILE A 308 2.37 -28.08 -7.71
C ILE A 308 3.59 -28.64 -8.44
N PHE A 309 4.81 -28.33 -8.00
CA PHE A 309 6.05 -28.90 -8.55
C PHE A 309 6.12 -30.40 -8.30
N LYS A 310 5.78 -30.86 -7.13
CA LYS A 310 5.78 -32.29 -6.80
C LYS A 310 4.78 -33.11 -7.62
N GLY A 311 3.66 -32.51 -8.01
CA GLY A 311 2.66 -33.14 -8.88
C GLY A 311 3.10 -33.33 -10.32
N LEU A 312 3.99 -32.45 -10.83
CA LEU A 312 4.51 -32.51 -12.19
C LEU A 312 5.57 -33.60 -12.40
N PHE A 313 6.28 -34.01 -11.35
CA PHE A 313 7.33 -35.03 -11.42
C PHE A 313 6.86 -36.44 -11.05
N LYS A 314 5.59 -36.63 -10.61
CA LYS A 314 5.02 -37.96 -10.30
C LYS A 314 4.32 -38.65 -11.48
N LYS A 315 4.37 -38.11 -12.69
CA LYS A 315 3.79 -38.71 -13.90
C LYS A 315 4.84 -39.18 -14.90
N LYS A 316 5.94 -39.80 -14.43
CA LYS A 316 6.82 -40.64 -15.27
C LYS A 316 7.43 -41.70 -14.38
N ASN A 317 6.68 -42.78 -14.18
CA ASN A 317 7.15 -44.14 -14.03
C ASN A 317 5.97 -45.07 -14.27
#